data_196e687ec523cd62e8141da422ff05de
#
_entry.id   196e687ec523cd62e8141da422ff05de
#
_cell.length_a   1.000
_cell.length_b   1.000
_cell.length_c   1.000
_cell.angle_alpha   90.00
_cell.angle_beta   90.00
_cell.angle_gamma   90.00
#
_symmetry.space_group_name_H-M   'P 1'
#
loop_
_entity.id
_entity.type
_entity.pdbx_description
1 polymer ?
#
loop_
_entity_poly.entity_id
_entity_poly.type
_entity_poly.pdbx_seq_one_letter_code
_entity_poly.pdbx_strand_id
1 'polypeptide(L)'
;TDSIMLASLNEDTKHVTLLSIPRDLYVAYPGWKGAGRINSLYDLWKRDKVGIQYLADKVSEITGQPIDHYMVIDFSWFRQIVDILWGIDVDVPNDLIDREYPDDNWGWEVFSVKKWLQKMNGATALKYARSRHSTSDFDRSNRQQLIIKAIKEKALSLWYITNPVKLWDLYNAVISHLDTDLSVANMAAYGLTFRDVSSDKI
;
A
#
# COMPACT_ATOMS: atom_id res chain seq x y z
N THR A 1 -5.05 -11.51 -0.59
CA THR A 1 -4.56 -10.13 -0.36
C THR A 1 -5.38 -9.42 0.71
N ASP A 2 -4.74 -8.56 1.51
CA ASP A 2 -5.44 -7.79 2.57
C ASP A 2 -5.97 -6.44 2.08
N SER A 3 -5.36 -5.87 1.05
CA SER A 3 -5.74 -4.57 0.48
C SER A 3 -5.52 -4.57 -1.02
N ILE A 4 -6.41 -3.91 -1.74
CA ILE A 4 -6.29 -3.64 -3.18
C ILE A 4 -6.50 -2.15 -3.34
N MET A 5 -5.56 -1.47 -3.99
CA MET A 5 -5.61 -0.03 -4.21
C MET A 5 -5.20 0.31 -5.63
N LEU A 6 -6.00 1.12 -6.29
CA LEU A 6 -5.66 1.74 -7.57
C LEU A 6 -5.09 3.12 -7.29
N ALA A 7 -3.91 3.40 -7.82
CA ALA A 7 -3.31 4.72 -7.83
C ALA A 7 -3.31 5.24 -9.28
N SER A 8 -3.92 6.40 -9.50
CA SER A 8 -3.94 7.06 -10.80
C SER A 8 -3.18 8.39 -10.70
N LEU A 9 -2.22 8.58 -11.60
CA LEU A 9 -1.44 9.81 -11.71
C LEU A 9 -1.88 10.58 -12.95
N ASN A 10 -2.38 11.79 -12.75
CA ASN A 10 -2.58 12.74 -13.84
C ASN A 10 -1.31 13.60 -13.96
N GLU A 11 -0.58 13.42 -15.06
CA GLU A 11 0.71 14.08 -15.28
C GLU A 11 0.56 15.59 -15.54
N ASP A 12 -0.54 16.03 -16.14
CA ASP A 12 -0.77 17.44 -16.45
C ASP A 12 -1.09 18.24 -15.20
N THR A 13 -1.97 17.74 -14.35
CA THR A 13 -2.41 18.42 -13.13
C THR A 13 -1.54 18.12 -11.91
N LYS A 14 -0.62 17.15 -12.04
CA LYS A 14 0.17 16.63 -10.92
C LYS A 14 -0.71 16.18 -9.76
N HIS A 15 -1.80 15.49 -10.07
CA HIS A 15 -2.76 14.98 -9.10
C HIS A 15 -2.67 13.46 -9.03
N VAL A 16 -2.65 12.90 -7.82
CA VAL A 16 -2.73 11.46 -7.58
C VAL A 16 -4.07 11.14 -6.92
N THR A 17 -4.79 10.21 -7.51
CA THR A 17 -6.02 9.68 -6.92
C THR A 17 -5.76 8.27 -6.40
N LEU A 18 -6.06 8.04 -5.13
CA LEU A 18 -6.01 6.72 -4.50
C LEU A 18 -7.42 6.18 -4.32
N LEU A 19 -7.73 5.06 -4.98
CA LEU A 19 -9.00 4.37 -4.86
C LEU A 19 -8.79 3.01 -4.18
N SER A 20 -9.32 2.84 -2.98
CA SER A 20 -9.32 1.55 -2.28
C SER A 20 -10.46 0.68 -2.79
N ILE A 21 -10.15 -0.56 -3.21
CA ILE A 21 -11.12 -1.54 -3.67
C ILE A 21 -11.38 -2.53 -2.54
N PRO A 22 -12.63 -2.74 -2.11
CA PRO A 22 -12.97 -3.70 -1.07
C PRO A 22 -12.50 -5.11 -1.47
N ARG A 23 -11.63 -5.71 -0.65
CA ARG A 23 -11.05 -7.02 -0.94
C ARG A 23 -12.09 -8.16 -1.04
N ASP A 24 -13.23 -7.97 -0.40
CA ASP A 24 -14.33 -8.93 -0.35
C ASP A 24 -15.41 -8.64 -1.42
N LEU A 25 -15.14 -7.71 -2.35
CA LEU A 25 -16.02 -7.43 -3.49
C LEU A 25 -16.24 -8.72 -4.29
N TYR A 26 -17.49 -9.06 -4.50
CA TYR A 26 -17.88 -10.29 -5.21
C TYR A 26 -17.85 -10.03 -6.73
N VAL A 27 -17.05 -10.81 -7.46
CA VAL A 27 -16.80 -10.61 -8.89
C VAL A 27 -16.84 -11.92 -9.65
N ALA A 28 -17.20 -11.87 -10.93
CA ALA A 28 -17.05 -13.00 -11.84
C ALA A 28 -15.56 -13.24 -12.12
N TYR A 29 -15.14 -14.50 -12.09
CA TYR A 29 -13.78 -14.88 -12.41
C TYR A 29 -13.61 -15.07 -13.92
N PRO A 30 -12.38 -14.89 -14.45
CA PRO A 30 -12.14 -15.07 -15.87
C PRO A 30 -12.36 -16.52 -16.30
N GLY A 31 -12.90 -16.68 -17.50
CA GLY A 31 -13.27 -18.00 -18.02
C GLY A 31 -14.43 -18.63 -17.21
N TRP A 32 -14.57 -19.92 -17.23
CA TRP A 32 -15.64 -20.65 -16.55
C TRP A 32 -15.36 -20.97 -15.08
N LYS A 33 -14.49 -20.19 -14.43
CA LYS A 33 -14.06 -20.45 -13.04
C LYS A 33 -15.06 -19.98 -11.97
N GLY A 34 -16.26 -19.51 -12.38
CA GLY A 34 -17.31 -19.09 -11.45
C GLY A 34 -17.15 -17.64 -10.96
N ALA A 35 -17.51 -17.40 -9.71
CA ALA A 35 -17.45 -16.07 -9.10
C ALA A 35 -17.03 -16.19 -7.62
N GLY A 36 -16.50 -15.13 -7.07
CA GLY A 36 -16.07 -15.08 -5.67
C GLY A 36 -15.47 -13.72 -5.30
N ARG A 37 -14.74 -13.67 -4.20
CA ARG A 37 -14.12 -12.43 -3.74
C ARG A 37 -12.97 -12.03 -4.64
N ILE A 38 -12.85 -10.73 -4.93
CA ILE A 38 -11.80 -10.20 -5.81
C ILE A 38 -10.37 -10.52 -5.31
N ASN A 39 -10.15 -10.56 -3.99
CA ASN A 39 -8.85 -10.92 -3.41
C ASN A 39 -8.40 -12.35 -3.73
N SER A 40 -9.34 -13.26 -4.00
CA SER A 40 -9.03 -14.65 -4.37
C SER A 40 -8.44 -14.78 -5.78
N LEU A 41 -8.60 -13.77 -6.64
CA LEU A 41 -7.94 -13.75 -7.96
C LEU A 41 -6.42 -13.80 -7.83
N TYR A 42 -5.86 -13.15 -6.78
CA TYR A 42 -4.44 -13.24 -6.50
C TYR A 42 -3.97 -14.65 -6.11
N ASP A 43 -4.82 -15.40 -5.39
CA ASP A 43 -4.50 -16.79 -5.00
C ASP A 43 -4.60 -17.75 -6.20
N LEU A 44 -5.52 -17.48 -7.14
CA LEU A 44 -5.59 -18.18 -8.42
C LEU A 44 -4.29 -18.00 -9.23
N TRP A 45 -3.66 -16.82 -9.14
CA TRP A 45 -2.37 -16.56 -9.75
C TRP A 45 -1.26 -17.47 -9.23
N LYS A 46 -1.14 -17.64 -7.92
CA LYS A 46 -0.11 -18.51 -7.32
C LYS A 46 -0.22 -19.94 -7.85
N ARG A 47 -1.44 -20.40 -8.13
CA ARG A 47 -1.71 -21.75 -8.61
C ARG A 47 -1.50 -21.93 -10.11
N ASP A 48 -1.96 -20.98 -10.92
CA ASP A 48 -2.02 -21.11 -12.37
C ASP A 48 -0.88 -20.37 -13.10
N LYS A 49 -0.03 -19.63 -12.39
CA LYS A 49 1.04 -18.75 -12.91
C LYS A 49 0.55 -17.70 -13.94
N VAL A 50 -0.75 -17.47 -14.01
CA VAL A 50 -1.40 -16.53 -14.93
C VAL A 50 -1.55 -15.18 -14.27
N GLY A 51 -0.60 -14.78 -13.59
CA GLY A 51 -0.31 -13.45 -13.14
C GLY A 51 -1.37 -12.71 -12.35
N ILE A 52 -0.90 -11.74 -11.71
CA ILE A 52 -1.68 -10.62 -11.20
C ILE A 52 -2.58 -9.99 -12.29
N GLN A 53 -2.37 -10.42 -13.55
CA GLN A 53 -3.13 -9.95 -14.70
C GLN A 53 -4.65 -10.09 -14.51
N TYR A 54 -5.11 -11.24 -14.00
CA TYR A 54 -6.56 -11.39 -13.72
C TYR A 54 -7.10 -10.39 -12.71
N LEU A 55 -6.29 -10.01 -11.72
CA LEU A 55 -6.66 -8.99 -10.76
C LEU A 55 -6.64 -7.61 -11.41
N ALA A 56 -5.61 -7.29 -12.20
CA ALA A 56 -5.49 -6.03 -12.94
C ALA A 56 -6.63 -5.87 -13.96
N ASP A 57 -6.93 -6.91 -14.74
CA ASP A 57 -8.04 -6.91 -15.70
C ASP A 57 -9.39 -6.67 -15.01
N LYS A 58 -9.59 -7.30 -13.84
CA LYS A 58 -10.83 -7.13 -13.08
C LYS A 58 -10.93 -5.73 -12.46
N VAL A 59 -9.83 -5.18 -11.97
CA VAL A 59 -9.78 -3.79 -11.49
C VAL A 59 -10.08 -2.83 -12.65
N SER A 60 -9.48 -3.07 -13.81
CA SER A 60 -9.75 -2.27 -15.02
C SER A 60 -11.23 -2.34 -15.43
N GLU A 61 -11.83 -3.53 -15.43
CA GLU A 61 -13.25 -3.73 -15.74
C GLU A 61 -14.17 -2.95 -14.79
N ILE A 62 -13.87 -2.97 -13.47
CA ILE A 62 -14.71 -2.32 -12.45
C ILE A 62 -14.57 -0.81 -12.49
N THR A 63 -13.36 -0.31 -12.70
CA THR A 63 -13.06 1.13 -12.63
C THR A 63 -13.19 1.84 -13.97
N GLY A 64 -13.20 1.11 -15.07
CA GLY A 64 -13.15 1.66 -16.43
C GLY A 64 -11.79 2.29 -16.76
N GLN A 65 -10.75 2.07 -15.93
CA GLN A 65 -9.41 2.62 -16.14
C GLN A 65 -8.44 1.53 -16.57
N PRO A 66 -7.57 1.77 -17.55
CA PRO A 66 -6.50 0.84 -17.87
C PRO A 66 -5.53 0.74 -16.70
N ILE A 67 -4.96 -0.44 -16.51
CA ILE A 67 -3.91 -0.69 -15.51
C ILE A 67 -2.59 -0.83 -16.24
N ASP A 68 -1.75 0.17 -16.16
CA ASP A 68 -0.47 0.21 -16.86
C ASP A 68 0.58 -0.65 -16.15
N HIS A 69 0.56 -0.63 -14.80
CA HIS A 69 1.55 -1.33 -13.98
C HIS A 69 0.92 -1.85 -12.69
N TYR A 70 1.60 -2.83 -12.08
CA TYR A 70 1.23 -3.34 -10.78
C TYR A 70 2.41 -3.36 -9.80
N MET A 71 2.07 -3.40 -8.51
CA MET A 71 3.00 -3.53 -7.42
C MET A 71 2.38 -4.37 -6.31
N VAL A 72 3.04 -5.45 -5.92
CA VAL A 72 2.62 -6.29 -4.81
C VAL A 72 3.58 -6.13 -3.65
N ILE A 73 3.03 -5.81 -2.49
CA ILE A 73 3.77 -5.49 -1.27
C ILE A 73 3.39 -6.52 -0.20
N ASP A 74 4.34 -7.25 0.31
CA ASP A 74 4.14 -8.09 1.49
C ASP A 74 4.36 -7.31 2.81
N PHE A 75 3.94 -7.89 3.93
CA PHE A 75 4.03 -7.22 5.22
C PHE A 75 5.46 -7.06 5.73
N SER A 76 6.36 -7.98 5.37
CA SER A 76 7.75 -7.89 5.82
C SER A 76 8.47 -6.78 5.08
N TRP A 77 8.22 -6.67 3.78
CA TRP A 77 8.74 -5.60 2.95
C TRP A 77 8.19 -4.21 3.37
N PHE A 78 6.88 -4.13 3.64
CA PHE A 78 6.28 -2.90 4.16
C PHE A 78 6.97 -2.41 5.44
N ARG A 79 7.19 -3.32 6.41
CA ARG A 79 7.91 -2.98 7.65
C ARG A 79 9.31 -2.48 7.36
N GLN A 80 10.05 -3.19 6.51
CA GLN A 80 11.43 -2.82 6.15
C GLN A 80 11.51 -1.43 5.51
N ILE A 81 10.64 -1.08 4.58
CA ILE A 81 10.62 0.26 3.98
C ILE A 81 10.42 1.34 5.04
N VAL A 82 9.43 1.17 5.90
CA VAL A 82 9.19 2.16 6.96
C VAL A 82 10.40 2.27 7.90
N ASP A 83 11.06 1.15 8.23
CA ASP A 83 12.22 1.15 9.12
C ASP A 83 13.47 1.75 8.44
N ILE A 84 13.70 1.53 7.14
CA ILE A 84 14.76 2.17 6.35
C ILE A 84 14.56 3.69 6.30
N LEU A 85 13.31 4.15 6.26
CA LEU A 85 12.96 5.58 6.37
C LEU A 85 13.08 6.13 7.80
N TRP A 86 13.54 5.30 8.76
CA TRP A 86 13.65 5.61 10.19
C TRP A 86 12.31 5.97 10.83
N GLY A 87 11.27 5.31 10.37
CA GLY A 87 9.89 5.55 10.73
C GLY A 87 9.25 6.67 9.92
N ILE A 88 7.94 6.71 10.00
CA ILE A 88 7.10 7.70 9.35
C ILE A 88 6.32 8.49 10.40
N ASP A 89 6.02 9.74 10.08
CA ASP A 89 5.22 10.62 10.93
C ASP A 89 3.79 10.63 10.37
N VAL A 90 2.83 10.10 11.16
CA VAL A 90 1.42 9.94 10.75
C VAL A 90 0.54 10.82 11.63
N ASP A 91 -0.23 11.70 11.01
CA ASP A 91 -1.26 12.46 11.73
C ASP A 91 -2.50 11.58 11.92
N VAL A 92 -2.65 11.08 13.14
CA VAL A 92 -3.74 10.17 13.53
C VAL A 92 -4.98 11.00 13.87
N PRO A 93 -6.08 10.89 13.09
CA PRO A 93 -7.24 11.75 13.26
C PRO A 93 -8.02 11.48 14.54
N ASN A 94 -8.05 10.22 14.99
CA ASN A 94 -8.78 9.79 16.18
C ASN A 94 -8.01 8.70 16.93
N ASP A 95 -8.23 8.58 18.25
CA ASP A 95 -7.72 7.47 19.04
C ASP A 95 -8.15 6.15 18.41
N LEU A 96 -7.22 5.22 18.25
CA LEU A 96 -7.46 3.86 17.80
C LEU A 96 -7.17 2.91 18.94
N ILE A 97 -8.12 2.05 19.29
CA ILE A 97 -7.92 0.95 20.24
C ILE A 97 -8.50 -0.30 19.61
N ASP A 98 -7.63 -1.24 19.26
CA ASP A 98 -8.00 -2.56 18.77
C ASP A 98 -7.65 -3.59 19.87
N ARG A 99 -8.68 -4.18 20.48
CA ARG A 99 -8.52 -5.12 21.61
C ARG A 99 -8.34 -6.56 21.14
N GLU A 100 -8.55 -6.80 19.87
CA GLU A 100 -8.51 -8.11 19.23
C GLU A 100 -7.57 -8.11 18.03
N TYR A 101 -6.44 -7.37 18.14
CA TYR A 101 -5.43 -7.40 17.09
C TYR A 101 -4.72 -8.76 17.13
N PRO A 102 -4.67 -9.52 15.99
CA PRO A 102 -4.03 -10.82 15.98
C PRO A 102 -2.54 -10.71 16.32
N ASP A 103 -2.09 -11.49 17.30
CA ASP A 103 -0.68 -11.63 17.64
C ASP A 103 0.01 -12.74 16.80
N ASP A 104 1.33 -12.87 16.94
CA ASP A 104 2.10 -13.87 16.19
C ASP A 104 1.94 -15.31 16.74
N ASN A 105 1.21 -15.49 17.86
CA ASN A 105 1.03 -16.77 18.57
C ASN A 105 -0.42 -17.31 18.47
N TRP A 106 -1.19 -16.87 17.46
CA TRP A 106 -2.60 -17.22 17.26
C TRP A 106 -3.53 -16.72 18.38
N GLY A 107 -3.08 -15.74 19.14
CA GLY A 107 -3.84 -15.03 20.17
C GLY A 107 -4.23 -13.62 19.74
N TRP A 108 -4.53 -12.80 20.75
CA TRP A 108 -4.95 -11.42 20.58
C TRP A 108 -4.10 -10.52 21.46
N GLU A 109 -3.73 -9.37 20.93
CA GLU A 109 -3.09 -8.30 21.71
C GLU A 109 -3.91 -7.01 21.63
N VAL A 110 -3.75 -6.15 22.62
CA VAL A 110 -4.34 -4.80 22.59
C VAL A 110 -3.37 -3.88 21.85
N PHE A 111 -3.78 -3.42 20.68
CA PHE A 111 -3.05 -2.40 19.95
C PHE A 111 -3.74 -1.05 20.11
N SER A 112 -2.99 -0.02 20.50
CA SER A 112 -3.54 1.33 20.65
C SER A 112 -2.61 2.41 20.10
N VAL A 113 -3.21 3.41 19.45
CA VAL A 113 -2.52 4.60 18.94
C VAL A 113 -3.37 5.80 19.31
N LYS A 114 -2.72 6.83 19.87
CA LYS A 114 -3.40 8.07 20.23
C LYS A 114 -3.56 8.99 19.03
N LYS A 115 -4.60 9.82 19.06
CA LYS A 115 -4.79 10.96 18.16
C LYS A 115 -3.54 11.85 18.14
N TRP A 116 -3.35 12.60 17.08
CA TRP A 116 -2.27 13.54 16.77
C TRP A 116 -1.08 12.91 16.06
N LEU A 117 -0.08 13.73 15.79
CA LEU A 117 1.12 13.31 15.09
C LEU A 117 1.85 12.22 15.88
N GLN A 118 2.00 11.06 15.25
CA GLN A 118 2.66 9.88 15.83
C GLN A 118 3.81 9.44 14.94
N LYS A 119 4.98 9.25 15.53
CA LYS A 119 6.09 8.60 14.83
C LYS A 119 5.92 7.08 14.92
N MET A 120 5.82 6.41 13.79
CA MET A 120 5.60 4.98 13.70
C MET A 120 6.79 4.29 13.04
N ASN A 121 7.31 3.22 13.66
CA ASN A 121 8.19 2.26 13.01
C ASN A 121 7.37 1.30 12.13
N GLY A 122 8.05 0.42 11.37
CA GLY A 122 7.39 -0.50 10.44
C GLY A 122 6.36 -1.41 11.09
N ALA A 123 6.64 -1.92 12.30
CA ALA A 123 5.70 -2.77 13.04
C ALA A 123 4.44 -2.00 13.45
N THR A 124 4.59 -0.81 14.02
CA THR A 124 3.48 0.04 14.45
C THR A 124 2.65 0.52 13.26
N ALA A 125 3.31 0.95 12.18
CA ALA A 125 2.63 1.39 10.95
C ALA A 125 1.82 0.24 10.32
N LEU A 126 2.36 -0.99 10.31
CA LEU A 126 1.65 -2.15 9.81
C LEU A 126 0.42 -2.48 10.68
N LYS A 127 0.56 -2.47 12.01
CA LYS A 127 -0.56 -2.69 12.94
C LYS A 127 -1.65 -1.63 12.73
N TYR A 128 -1.26 -0.36 12.59
CA TYR A 128 -2.20 0.74 12.34
C TYR A 128 -2.96 0.58 11.02
N ALA A 129 -2.28 0.19 9.95
CA ALA A 129 -2.89 -0.05 8.63
C ALA A 129 -3.80 -1.29 8.59
N ARG A 130 -3.57 -2.29 9.46
CA ARG A 130 -4.30 -3.57 9.47
C ARG A 130 -5.42 -3.67 10.50
N SER A 131 -5.40 -2.84 11.55
CA SER A 131 -6.39 -2.87 12.63
C SER A 131 -7.83 -2.78 12.08
N ARG A 132 -8.74 -3.62 12.60
CA ARG A 132 -10.11 -3.77 12.06
C ARG A 132 -11.20 -3.77 13.14
N HIS A 133 -10.96 -4.37 14.30
CA HIS A 133 -12.01 -4.73 15.26
C HIS A 133 -12.67 -3.53 15.96
N SER A 134 -12.10 -2.34 15.86
CA SER A 134 -12.69 -1.12 16.45
C SER A 134 -13.27 -0.15 15.42
N THR A 135 -13.19 -0.48 14.11
CA THR A 135 -13.51 0.49 13.04
C THR A 135 -14.02 -0.22 11.77
N SER A 136 -14.65 0.56 10.87
CA SER A 136 -15.13 0.07 9.58
C SER A 136 -14.00 -0.24 8.60
N ASP A 137 -14.31 -0.99 7.54
CA ASP A 137 -13.38 -1.20 6.42
C ASP A 137 -13.03 0.11 5.70
N PHE A 138 -13.93 1.09 5.73
CA PHE A 138 -13.68 2.42 5.21
C PHE A 138 -12.60 3.15 6.02
N ASP A 139 -12.67 3.09 7.36
CA ASP A 139 -11.64 3.67 8.23
C ASP A 139 -10.28 3.01 8.03
N ARG A 140 -10.26 1.69 7.78
CA ARG A 140 -9.03 0.98 7.43
C ARG A 140 -8.43 1.52 6.12
N SER A 141 -9.24 1.70 5.09
CA SER A 141 -8.78 2.27 3.82
C SER A 141 -8.19 3.67 4.00
N ASN A 142 -8.84 4.52 4.79
CA ASN A 142 -8.33 5.84 5.11
C ASN A 142 -6.97 5.78 5.84
N ARG A 143 -6.81 4.87 6.82
CA ARG A 143 -5.51 4.67 7.49
C ARG A 143 -4.42 4.23 6.53
N GLN A 144 -4.73 3.35 5.58
CA GLN A 144 -3.77 2.93 4.56
C GLN A 144 -3.34 4.09 3.66
N GLN A 145 -4.25 4.96 3.27
CA GLN A 145 -3.94 6.17 2.50
C GLN A 145 -3.07 7.14 3.31
N LEU A 146 -3.37 7.35 4.60
CA LEU A 146 -2.53 8.17 5.50
C LEU A 146 -1.10 7.63 5.60
N ILE A 147 -0.93 6.32 5.69
CA ILE A 147 0.38 5.67 5.72
C ILE A 147 1.14 5.89 4.40
N ILE A 148 0.48 5.71 3.24
CA ILE A 148 1.11 5.94 1.93
C ILE A 148 1.56 7.40 1.81
N LYS A 149 0.74 8.34 2.23
CA LYS A 149 1.07 9.76 2.27
C LYS A 149 2.29 10.03 3.16
N ALA A 150 2.31 9.48 4.37
CA ALA A 150 3.43 9.64 5.30
C ALA A 150 4.74 9.01 4.76
N ILE A 151 4.68 7.85 4.11
CA ILE A 151 5.83 7.23 3.43
C ILE A 151 6.36 8.15 2.33
N LYS A 152 5.47 8.69 1.47
CA LYS A 152 5.86 9.64 0.43
C LYS A 152 6.55 10.85 1.01
N GLU A 153 5.95 11.52 1.98
CA GLU A 153 6.51 12.72 2.62
C GLU A 153 7.90 12.44 3.22
N LYS A 154 8.03 11.30 3.90
CA LYS A 154 9.31 10.89 4.48
C LYS A 154 10.35 10.58 3.42
N ALA A 155 10.00 9.82 2.39
CA ALA A 155 10.90 9.49 1.29
C ALA A 155 11.40 10.74 0.56
N LEU A 156 10.51 11.71 0.33
CA LEU A 156 10.88 12.98 -0.30
C LEU A 156 11.76 13.83 0.59
N SER A 157 11.52 13.87 1.90
CA SER A 157 12.38 14.62 2.84
C SER A 157 13.80 14.05 2.91
N LEU A 158 13.95 12.73 2.81
CA LEU A 158 15.23 12.03 2.76
C LEU A 158 15.93 12.17 1.40
N TRP A 159 15.19 12.38 0.33
CA TRP A 159 15.73 12.61 -1.01
C TRP A 159 16.59 13.88 -1.06
N TYR A 160 16.28 14.88 -0.23
CA TYR A 160 17.11 16.08 -0.09
C TYR A 160 18.38 15.85 0.75
N ILE A 161 18.45 14.76 1.53
CA ILE A 161 19.65 14.38 2.26
C ILE A 161 20.51 13.58 1.29
N THR A 162 21.47 14.23 0.68
CA THR A 162 22.46 13.72 -0.29
C THR A 162 23.36 12.60 0.28
N ASN A 163 22.77 11.53 0.80
CA ASN A 163 23.52 10.36 1.22
C ASN A 163 23.31 9.23 0.21
N PRO A 164 24.23 9.01 -0.73
CA PRO A 164 24.11 7.99 -1.77
C PRO A 164 24.00 6.56 -1.20
N VAL A 165 24.56 6.32 -0.02
CA VAL A 165 24.46 5.00 0.64
C VAL A 165 23.02 4.71 1.05
N LYS A 166 22.31 5.67 1.63
CA LYS A 166 20.90 5.49 2.03
C LYS A 166 19.96 5.34 0.85
N LEU A 167 20.23 6.05 -0.24
CA LEU A 167 19.50 5.84 -1.50
C LEU A 167 19.72 4.43 -2.05
N TRP A 168 20.94 3.92 -1.94
CA TRP A 168 21.28 2.57 -2.37
C TRP A 168 20.61 1.50 -1.48
N ASP A 169 20.57 1.70 -0.17
CA ASP A 169 19.89 0.81 0.77
C ASP A 169 18.39 0.78 0.51
N LEU A 170 17.76 1.94 0.32
CA LEU A 170 16.34 2.04 -0.05
C LEU A 170 16.07 1.36 -1.40
N TYR A 171 16.91 1.62 -2.39
CA TYR A 171 16.81 1.00 -3.70
C TYR A 171 16.89 -0.52 -3.63
N ASN A 172 17.87 -1.07 -2.93
CA ASN A 172 18.04 -2.52 -2.79
C ASN A 172 16.87 -3.15 -2.02
N ALA A 173 16.39 -2.50 -0.97
CA ALA A 173 15.22 -2.98 -0.22
C ALA A 173 13.96 -2.96 -1.09
N VAL A 174 13.78 -1.93 -1.90
CA VAL A 174 12.63 -1.83 -2.83
C VAL A 174 12.69 -2.93 -3.88
N ILE A 175 13.83 -3.15 -4.51
CA ILE A 175 13.94 -4.10 -5.64
C ILE A 175 13.95 -5.56 -5.21
N SER A 176 14.57 -5.89 -4.08
CA SER A 176 14.80 -7.27 -3.70
C SER A 176 13.54 -8.04 -3.29
N HIS A 177 12.44 -7.35 -2.95
CA HIS A 177 11.22 -7.97 -2.41
C HIS A 177 9.92 -7.43 -3.04
N LEU A 178 10.04 -6.64 -4.11
CA LEU A 178 8.91 -6.06 -4.81
C LEU A 178 8.53 -6.92 -6.01
N ASP A 179 7.33 -7.48 -5.99
CA ASP A 179 6.76 -8.12 -7.18
C ASP A 179 6.05 -7.05 -8.02
N THR A 180 6.66 -6.65 -9.12
CA THR A 180 6.18 -5.59 -10.00
C THR A 180 6.71 -5.78 -11.42
N ASP A 181 5.95 -5.27 -12.39
CA ASP A 181 6.37 -5.16 -13.79
C ASP A 181 7.09 -3.83 -14.10
N LEU A 182 7.20 -2.94 -13.09
CA LEU A 182 7.91 -1.66 -13.26
C LEU A 182 9.40 -1.87 -13.43
N SER A 183 9.95 -1.38 -14.53
CA SER A 183 11.40 -1.27 -14.68
C SER A 183 11.99 -0.24 -13.73
N VAL A 184 13.27 -0.38 -13.38
CA VAL A 184 13.99 0.60 -12.57
C VAL A 184 13.91 2.01 -13.16
N ALA A 185 13.98 2.11 -14.49
CA ALA A 185 13.88 3.38 -15.19
C ALA A 185 12.49 4.02 -15.01
N ASN A 186 11.42 3.20 -15.09
CA ASN A 186 10.05 3.66 -14.85
C ASN A 186 9.85 4.08 -13.40
N MET A 187 10.38 3.32 -12.45
CA MET A 187 10.32 3.69 -11.01
C MET A 187 10.99 5.04 -10.76
N ALA A 188 12.16 5.29 -11.37
CA ALA A 188 12.88 6.56 -11.25
C ALA A 188 12.09 7.71 -11.89
N ALA A 189 11.53 7.51 -13.07
CA ALA A 189 10.72 8.50 -13.78
C ALA A 189 9.46 8.86 -12.98
N TYR A 190 8.71 7.88 -12.51
CA TYR A 190 7.55 8.10 -11.65
C TYR A 190 7.93 8.76 -10.32
N GLY A 191 9.06 8.36 -9.72
CA GLY A 191 9.57 8.99 -8.50
C GLY A 191 9.82 10.48 -8.67
N LEU A 192 10.38 10.91 -9.80
CA LEU A 192 10.57 12.33 -10.13
C LEU A 192 9.22 13.04 -10.33
N THR A 193 8.28 12.43 -11.02
CA THR A 193 6.93 12.99 -11.21
C THR A 193 6.19 13.11 -9.88
N PHE A 194 6.25 12.06 -9.03
CA PHE A 194 5.63 12.07 -7.71
C PHE A 194 6.22 13.10 -6.76
N ARG A 195 7.50 13.47 -6.93
CA ARG A 195 8.11 14.54 -6.15
C ARG A 195 7.36 15.85 -6.27
N ASP A 196 6.88 16.15 -7.47
CA ASP A 196 6.21 17.42 -7.78
C ASP A 196 4.70 17.40 -7.43
N VAL A 197 4.17 16.26 -6.99
CA VAL A 197 2.80 16.12 -6.49
C VAL A 197 2.75 16.62 -5.04
N SER A 198 1.99 17.67 -4.79
CA SER A 198 1.77 18.16 -3.43
C SER A 198 0.96 17.17 -2.59
N SER A 199 1.21 17.12 -1.27
CA SER A 199 0.54 16.17 -0.35
C SER A 199 -0.97 16.41 -0.19
N ASP A 200 -1.45 17.60 -0.54
CA ASP A 200 -2.87 17.95 -0.58
C ASP A 200 -3.57 17.49 -1.89
N LYS A 201 -2.80 16.99 -2.85
CA LYS A 201 -3.26 16.45 -4.14
C LYS A 201 -3.22 14.92 -4.21
N ILE A 202 -3.26 14.27 -3.04
CA ILE A 202 -3.32 12.82 -2.88
C ILE A 202 -4.59 12.44 -2.13
#